data_5d0fd5eb48731cad5e551d4314bf49c9
#
_entry.id   5d0fd5eb48731cad5e551d4314bf49c9
#
_cell.length_a   1.000
_cell.length_b   1.000
_cell.length_c   1.000
_cell.angle_alpha   90.00
_cell.angle_beta   90.00
_cell.angle_gamma   90.00
#
_symmetry.space_group_name_H-M   'P 1'
#
loop_
_entity.id
_entity.type
_entity.pdbx_description
1 polymer ?
#
loop_
_entity_poly.entity_id
_entity_poly.type
_entity_poly.pdbx_seq_one_letter_code
_entity_poly.pdbx_strand_id
1 'polypeptide(L)'
;MNILEILKDDYRRFPENQSYNIYAKDVYFEDPVNRFTGVDRYRKMIGFMGTFFQDINLDLHGISQSGDSIETRWTLSWFAPLPWKPKMAISGRSEMKVNSDDLIVSHIDYWNCSRFDVLKQLVFPVATKK
;
A
#
# COMPACT_ATOMS: atom_id res chain seq x y z
N MET A 1 -4.75 -6.26 -20.84
CA MET A 1 -3.76 -6.31 -19.74
C MET A 1 -4.43 -7.00 -18.55
N ASN A 2 -3.79 -7.99 -17.98
CA ASN A 2 -4.38 -8.70 -16.84
C ASN A 2 -4.15 -7.95 -15.53
N ILE A 3 -4.87 -8.38 -14.48
CA ILE A 3 -4.86 -7.69 -13.20
C ILE A 3 -3.46 -7.63 -12.55
N LEU A 4 -2.64 -8.68 -12.74
CA LEU A 4 -1.29 -8.69 -12.17
C LEU A 4 -0.40 -7.62 -12.82
N GLU A 5 -0.51 -7.45 -14.12
CA GLU A 5 0.25 -6.42 -14.82
C GLU A 5 -0.20 -5.02 -14.43
N ILE A 6 -1.50 -4.83 -14.24
CA ILE A 6 -2.05 -3.55 -13.78
C ILE A 6 -1.52 -3.24 -12.37
N LEU A 7 -1.52 -4.22 -11.48
CA LEU A 7 -1.00 -4.04 -10.12
C LEU A 7 0.49 -3.73 -10.11
N LYS A 8 1.28 -4.43 -10.92
CA LYS A 8 2.72 -4.13 -11.04
C LYS A 8 2.97 -2.69 -11.44
N ASP A 9 2.20 -2.20 -12.42
CA ASP A 9 2.31 -0.82 -12.85
C ASP A 9 1.87 0.16 -11.77
N ASP A 10 0.79 -0.15 -11.06
CA ASP A 10 0.30 0.68 -9.97
C ASP A 10 1.34 0.79 -8.84
N TYR A 11 1.97 -0.31 -8.47
CA TYR A 11 3.01 -0.30 -7.44
C TYR A 11 4.22 0.54 -7.87
N ARG A 12 4.60 0.45 -9.14
CA ARG A 12 5.75 1.18 -9.67
C ARG A 12 5.56 2.70 -9.60
N ARG A 13 4.33 3.17 -9.83
CA ARG A 13 4.03 4.62 -9.85
C ARG A 13 3.29 5.11 -8.61
N PHE A 14 3.14 4.26 -7.59
CA PHE A 14 2.44 4.63 -6.36
C PHE A 14 3.05 5.92 -5.77
N PRO A 15 2.24 6.89 -5.28
CA PRO A 15 0.78 6.85 -5.18
C PRO A 15 0.05 7.46 -6.40
N GLU A 16 0.76 7.80 -7.46
CA GLU A 16 0.21 8.49 -8.62
C GLU A 16 -0.53 7.54 -9.56
N ASN A 17 -1.56 8.04 -10.23
CA ASN A 17 -2.26 7.36 -11.31
C ASN A 17 -2.63 5.90 -11.02
N GLN A 18 -3.21 5.67 -9.84
CA GLN A 18 -3.63 4.33 -9.45
C GLN A 18 -4.89 3.90 -10.20
N SER A 19 -4.99 2.59 -10.45
CA SER A 19 -6.10 1.99 -11.20
C SER A 19 -7.25 1.63 -10.27
N TYR A 20 -8.05 2.64 -9.86
CA TYR A 20 -9.16 2.40 -8.93
C TYR A 20 -10.29 1.58 -9.56
N ASN A 21 -10.34 1.51 -10.89
CA ASN A 21 -11.38 0.77 -11.60
C ASN A 21 -11.21 -0.76 -11.53
N ILE A 22 -10.10 -1.25 -11.01
CA ILE A 22 -9.92 -2.70 -10.78
C ILE A 22 -10.46 -3.13 -9.40
N TYR A 23 -10.98 -2.19 -8.62
CA TYR A 23 -11.56 -2.44 -7.30
C TYR A 23 -13.08 -2.38 -7.37
N ALA A 24 -13.75 -3.27 -6.63
CA ALA A 24 -15.20 -3.17 -6.45
C ALA A 24 -15.53 -1.91 -5.69
N LYS A 25 -16.72 -1.33 -5.93
CA LYS A 25 -17.17 -0.12 -5.24
C LYS A 25 -17.14 -0.27 -3.73
N ASP A 26 -17.49 -1.45 -3.23
CA ASP A 26 -17.59 -1.78 -1.81
C ASP A 26 -16.38 -2.58 -1.31
N VAL A 27 -15.23 -2.41 -1.94
CA VAL A 27 -14.02 -3.13 -1.55
C VAL A 27 -13.74 -2.95 -0.05
N TYR A 28 -13.42 -4.07 0.61
CA TYR A 28 -13.00 -4.06 2.01
C TYR A 28 -11.50 -3.81 2.07
N PHE A 29 -11.08 -2.87 2.91
CA PHE A 29 -9.67 -2.58 3.15
C PHE A 29 -9.35 -2.67 4.64
N GLU A 30 -8.23 -3.28 4.95
CA GLU A 30 -7.73 -3.36 6.32
C GLU A 30 -6.20 -3.32 6.32
N ASP A 31 -5.64 -2.54 7.25
CA ASP A 31 -4.24 -2.62 7.64
C ASP A 31 -4.16 -2.48 9.17
N PRO A 32 -2.97 -2.50 9.78
CA PRO A 32 -2.89 -2.42 11.25
C PRO A 32 -3.47 -1.15 11.88
N VAL A 33 -3.71 -0.10 11.11
CA VAL A 33 -4.24 1.18 11.64
C VAL A 33 -5.53 1.63 10.97
N ASN A 34 -5.95 0.97 9.89
CA ASN A 34 -7.15 1.35 9.12
C ASN A 34 -8.06 0.15 8.88
N ARG A 35 -9.36 0.41 8.88
CA ARG A 35 -10.37 -0.56 8.49
C ARG A 35 -11.57 0.20 7.94
N PHE A 36 -11.93 -0.08 6.69
CA PHE A 36 -13.09 0.58 6.07
C PHE A 36 -13.58 -0.20 4.86
N THR A 37 -14.72 0.21 4.34
CA THR A 37 -15.31 -0.32 3.12
C THR A 37 -15.54 0.83 2.15
N GLY A 38 -15.24 0.60 0.87
CA GLY A 38 -15.50 1.55 -0.18
C GLY A 38 -14.26 2.03 -0.91
N VAL A 39 -14.30 1.99 -2.25
CA VAL A 39 -13.17 2.42 -3.08
C VAL A 39 -12.91 3.92 -2.95
N ASP A 40 -13.95 4.72 -2.67
CA ASP A 40 -13.77 6.15 -2.48
C ASP A 40 -12.95 6.47 -1.25
N ARG A 41 -13.12 5.69 -0.18
CA ARG A 41 -12.31 5.85 1.04
C ARG A 41 -10.88 5.41 0.79
N TYR A 42 -10.69 4.33 0.03
CA TYR A 42 -9.38 3.86 -0.36
C TYR A 42 -8.64 4.94 -1.15
N ARG A 43 -9.34 5.54 -2.11
CA ARG A 43 -8.79 6.63 -2.93
C ARG A 43 -8.39 7.84 -2.08
N LYS A 44 -9.22 8.19 -1.10
CA LYS A 44 -8.91 9.30 -0.18
C LYS A 44 -7.68 9.01 0.67
N MET A 45 -7.53 7.77 1.12
CA MET A 45 -6.35 7.34 1.88
C MET A 45 -5.07 7.49 1.05
N ILE A 46 -5.10 7.00 -0.19
CA ILE A 46 -3.96 7.12 -1.10
C ILE A 46 -3.66 8.60 -1.38
N GLY A 47 -4.69 9.41 -1.59
CA GLY A 47 -4.53 10.85 -1.81
C GLY A 47 -3.91 11.57 -0.62
N PHE A 48 -4.29 11.19 0.59
CA PHE A 48 -3.68 11.72 1.81
C PHE A 48 -2.18 11.40 1.84
N MET A 49 -1.82 10.15 1.55
CA MET A 49 -0.42 9.74 1.50
C MET A 49 0.36 10.56 0.48
N GLY A 50 -0.20 10.73 -0.71
CA GLY A 50 0.45 11.52 -1.77
C GLY A 50 0.62 12.99 -1.42
N THR A 51 -0.25 13.54 -0.58
CA THR A 51 -0.19 14.94 -0.16
C THR A 51 0.82 15.16 0.96
N PHE A 52 0.86 14.29 1.96
CA PHE A 52 1.63 14.52 3.18
C PHE A 52 2.94 13.74 3.26
N PHE A 53 3.03 12.59 2.61
CA PHE A 53 4.27 11.80 2.62
C PHE A 53 5.19 12.30 1.52
N GLN A 54 6.47 12.48 1.83
CA GLN A 54 7.45 12.98 0.87
C GLN A 54 8.29 11.83 0.32
N ASP A 55 8.62 11.90 -0.98
CA ASP A 55 9.48 10.94 -1.68
C ASP A 55 9.06 9.49 -1.41
N ILE A 56 7.76 9.21 -1.67
CA ILE A 56 7.19 7.88 -1.47
C ILE A 56 7.80 6.92 -2.49
N ASN A 57 8.25 5.76 -1.99
CA ASN A 57 8.72 4.67 -2.82
C ASN A 57 8.08 3.37 -2.37
N LEU A 58 7.45 2.67 -3.29
CA LEU A 58 6.82 1.37 -3.04
C LEU A 58 7.51 0.32 -3.89
N ASP A 59 8.40 -0.46 -3.27
CA ASP A 59 9.14 -1.53 -3.95
C ASP A 59 8.36 -2.82 -3.88
N LEU A 60 7.99 -3.36 -5.03
CA LEU A 60 7.32 -4.65 -5.14
C LEU A 60 8.37 -5.75 -5.23
N HIS A 61 8.42 -6.62 -4.22
CA HIS A 61 9.38 -7.72 -4.16
C HIS A 61 8.85 -9.01 -4.78
N GLY A 62 7.54 -9.17 -4.82
CA GLY A 62 6.92 -10.34 -5.42
C GLY A 62 5.42 -10.17 -5.54
N ILE A 63 4.85 -10.82 -6.55
CA ILE A 63 3.41 -10.85 -6.77
C ILE A 63 3.05 -12.21 -7.35
N SER A 64 1.98 -12.80 -6.83
CA SER A 64 1.49 -14.10 -7.31
C SER A 64 -0.03 -14.16 -7.18
N GLN A 65 -0.63 -15.00 -8.01
CA GLN A 65 -2.07 -15.25 -7.96
C GLN A 65 -2.32 -16.75 -7.92
N SER A 66 -3.21 -17.16 -7.04
CA SER A 66 -3.68 -18.54 -6.93
C SER A 66 -5.21 -18.49 -6.83
N GLY A 67 -5.88 -18.92 -7.91
CA GLY A 67 -7.34 -18.82 -8.00
C GLY A 67 -7.80 -17.37 -7.90
N ASP A 68 -8.64 -17.08 -6.93
CA ASP A 68 -9.17 -15.73 -6.68
C ASP A 68 -8.35 -14.91 -5.69
N SER A 69 -7.18 -15.43 -5.28
CA SER A 69 -6.31 -14.77 -4.29
C SER A 69 -5.07 -14.24 -4.95
N ILE A 70 -4.74 -12.96 -4.66
CA ILE A 70 -3.51 -12.33 -5.09
C ILE A 70 -2.70 -11.96 -3.85
N GLU A 71 -1.41 -12.30 -3.84
CA GLU A 71 -0.51 -11.89 -2.79
C GLU A 71 0.59 -11.02 -3.37
N THR A 72 0.90 -9.91 -2.69
CA THR A 72 2.04 -9.06 -3.01
C THR A 72 2.93 -8.93 -1.78
N ARG A 73 4.23 -8.79 -2.00
CA ARG A 73 5.20 -8.48 -0.95
C ARG A 73 5.93 -7.21 -1.34
N TRP A 74 6.08 -6.29 -0.40
CA TRP A 74 6.51 -4.94 -0.72
C TRP A 74 7.24 -4.27 0.44
N THR A 75 7.95 -3.19 0.13
CA THR A 75 8.49 -2.25 1.11
C THR A 75 8.05 -0.84 0.70
N LEU A 76 7.37 -0.17 1.62
CA LEU A 76 6.94 1.22 1.47
C LEU A 76 7.88 2.10 2.28
N SER A 77 8.45 3.12 1.66
CA SER A 77 9.28 4.10 2.35
C SER A 77 8.90 5.51 1.96
N TRP A 78 9.11 6.45 2.88
CA TRP A 78 8.80 7.86 2.67
C TRP A 78 9.51 8.71 3.72
N PHE A 79 9.45 10.02 3.57
CA PHE A 79 9.89 10.96 4.59
C PHE A 79 8.66 11.60 5.23
N ALA A 80 8.57 11.58 6.56
CA ALA A 80 7.45 12.17 7.27
C ALA A 80 7.53 13.71 7.21
N PRO A 81 6.36 14.40 7.20
CA PRO A 81 6.31 15.86 7.07
C PRO A 81 6.61 16.57 8.40
N LEU A 82 7.73 16.24 9.01
CA LEU A 82 8.22 16.85 10.26
C LEU A 82 9.47 17.65 9.96
N PRO A 83 9.85 18.63 10.84
CA PRO A 83 11.00 19.48 10.58
C PRO A 83 12.30 18.74 10.32
N TRP A 84 12.51 17.58 10.99
CA TRP A 84 13.72 16.76 10.77
C TRP A 84 13.54 15.69 9.71
N LYS A 85 12.38 15.67 9.05
CA LYS A 85 12.07 14.77 7.91
C LYS A 85 12.57 13.34 8.11
N PRO A 86 12.06 12.63 9.14
CA PRO A 86 12.54 11.28 9.40
C PRO A 86 12.14 10.32 8.28
N LYS A 87 13.08 9.47 7.91
CA LYS A 87 12.81 8.42 6.93
C LYS A 87 12.03 7.29 7.60
N MET A 88 10.91 6.95 6.99
CA MET A 88 10.01 5.89 7.45
C MET A 88 10.05 4.73 6.47
N ALA A 89 9.92 3.52 6.96
CA ALA A 89 9.83 2.34 6.10
C ALA A 89 8.98 1.26 6.76
N ILE A 90 8.14 0.62 5.96
CA ILE A 90 7.32 -0.51 6.37
C ILE A 90 7.47 -1.58 5.30
N SER A 91 7.87 -2.80 5.70
CA SER A 91 7.82 -3.96 4.83
C SER A 91 6.63 -4.81 5.23
N GLY A 92 5.97 -5.39 4.23
CA GLY A 92 4.80 -6.20 4.48
C GLY A 92 4.34 -6.96 3.26
N ARG A 93 3.12 -7.46 3.35
CA ARG A 93 2.45 -8.17 2.27
C ARG A 93 0.98 -7.79 2.23
N SER A 94 0.41 -7.91 1.06
CA SER A 94 -1.03 -7.69 0.87
C SER A 94 -1.68 -8.97 0.38
N GLU A 95 -2.87 -9.26 0.89
CA GLU A 95 -3.72 -10.33 0.39
C GLU A 95 -4.97 -9.70 -0.20
N MET A 96 -5.21 -9.99 -1.48
CA MET A 96 -6.36 -9.47 -2.20
C MET A 96 -7.22 -10.60 -2.69
N LYS A 97 -8.54 -10.40 -2.68
CA LYS A 97 -9.50 -11.34 -3.26
C LYS A 97 -10.17 -10.67 -4.45
N VAL A 98 -10.35 -11.43 -5.52
CA VAL A 98 -11.05 -10.96 -6.71
C VAL A 98 -12.35 -11.75 -6.90
N ASN A 99 -13.37 -11.09 -7.44
CA ASN A 99 -14.64 -11.73 -7.76
C ASN A 99 -14.65 -12.26 -9.20
N SER A 100 -15.79 -12.78 -9.66
CA SER A 100 -15.93 -13.33 -11.00
C SER A 100 -15.80 -12.28 -12.11
N ASP A 101 -15.89 -10.99 -11.78
CA ASP A 101 -15.71 -9.87 -12.72
C ASP A 101 -14.28 -9.34 -12.73
N ASP A 102 -13.34 -10.06 -12.09
CA ASP A 102 -11.95 -9.66 -11.92
C ASP A 102 -11.79 -8.32 -11.18
N LEU A 103 -12.71 -8.03 -10.26
CA LEU A 103 -12.61 -6.86 -9.39
C LEU A 103 -12.12 -7.27 -8.01
N ILE A 104 -11.22 -6.47 -7.45
CA ILE A 104 -10.71 -6.68 -6.10
C ILE A 104 -11.82 -6.32 -5.11
N VAL A 105 -12.26 -7.28 -4.31
CA VAL A 105 -13.32 -7.10 -3.31
C VAL A 105 -12.78 -7.00 -1.90
N SER A 106 -11.52 -7.41 -1.67
CA SER A 106 -10.87 -7.37 -0.37
C SER A 106 -9.39 -7.11 -0.55
N HIS A 107 -8.83 -6.24 0.28
CA HIS A 107 -7.42 -5.88 0.28
C HIS A 107 -6.97 -5.73 1.73
N ILE A 108 -6.15 -6.66 2.21
CA ILE A 108 -5.68 -6.66 3.59
C ILE A 108 -4.16 -6.58 3.57
N ASP A 109 -3.62 -5.58 4.28
CA ASP A 109 -2.18 -5.38 4.43
C ASP A 109 -1.71 -5.90 5.77
N TYR A 110 -0.63 -6.67 5.75
CA TYR A 110 0.05 -7.18 6.94
C TYR A 110 1.45 -6.59 7.00
N TRP A 111 1.76 -5.90 8.10
CA TRP A 111 3.09 -5.32 8.30
C TRP A 111 4.00 -6.34 8.98
N ASN A 112 5.29 -6.34 8.62
CA ASN A 112 6.29 -7.20 9.26
C ASN A 112 6.82 -6.60 10.57
N CYS A 113 6.26 -5.47 10.99
CA CYS A 113 6.62 -4.78 12.23
C CYS A 113 5.34 -4.33 12.94
N SER A 114 5.47 -3.94 14.21
CA SER A 114 4.33 -3.41 14.97
C SER A 114 4.10 -1.94 14.64
N ARG A 115 2.91 -1.44 15.01
CA ARG A 115 2.61 0.00 14.90
C ARG A 115 3.60 0.83 15.71
N PHE A 116 4.03 0.33 16.87
CA PHE A 116 5.00 1.01 17.73
C PHE A 116 6.37 1.11 17.05
N ASP A 117 6.77 0.08 16.30
CA ASP A 117 8.02 0.10 15.55
C ASP A 117 8.00 1.22 14.51
N VAL A 118 6.86 1.43 13.87
CA VAL A 118 6.71 2.53 12.90
C VAL A 118 6.80 3.89 13.61
N LEU A 119 6.11 4.03 14.74
CA LEU A 119 6.15 5.28 15.53
C LEU A 119 7.57 5.61 16.01
N LYS A 120 8.35 4.60 16.39
CA LYS A 120 9.74 4.80 16.80
C LYS A 120 10.59 5.42 15.71
N GLN A 121 10.27 5.17 14.45
CA GLN A 121 11.01 5.73 13.31
C GLN A 121 10.91 7.25 13.24
N LEU A 122 9.89 7.85 13.85
CA LEU A 122 9.79 9.31 13.93
C LEU A 122 10.94 9.93 14.72
N VAL A 123 11.44 9.21 15.73
CA VAL A 123 12.55 9.65 16.61
C VAL A 123 13.85 8.95 16.23
N PHE A 124 13.78 7.67 15.82
CA PHE A 124 14.92 6.87 15.40
C PHE A 124 14.71 6.48 13.93
N PRO A 125 14.99 7.40 12.98
CA PRO A 125 14.69 7.16 11.58
C PRO A 125 15.45 6.00 10.99
N VAL A 126 14.87 5.40 9.94
CA VAL A 126 15.55 4.38 9.14
C VAL A 126 16.76 5.01 8.46
N ALA A 127 17.87 4.26 8.41
CA ALA A 127 19.09 4.76 7.78
C ALA A 127 18.84 5.10 6.30
N THR A 128 19.31 6.28 5.89
CA THR A 128 19.21 6.73 4.50
C THR A 128 20.42 6.20 3.75
N LYS A 129 20.19 5.45 2.69
CA LYS A 129 21.26 5.02 1.79
C LYS A 129 21.69 6.19 0.93
N LYS A 130 22.95 6.36 0.84
CA LYS A 130 23.55 7.37 -0.04
C LYS A 130 23.93 6.76 -1.38
#